data_f9cabbc6f90090ff5934f17ef019e653
#
_entry.id   f9cabbc6f90090ff5934f17ef019e653
#
_cell.length_a   1.000
_cell.length_b   1.000
_cell.length_c   1.000
_cell.angle_alpha   90.00
_cell.angle_beta   90.00
_cell.angle_gamma   90.00
#
_symmetry.space_group_name_H-M   'P 1'
#
loop_
_entity.id
_entity.type
_entity.pdbx_description
1 polymer ?
#
loop_
_entity_poly.entity_id
_entity_poly.type
_entity_poly.pdbx_seq_one_letter_code
_entity_poly.pdbx_strand_id
1 'polypeptide(L)'
;YGDFAVWQRQWLEGEVLARQSAYWQQALVGAPALLMLPTDRARPAQQDFSGSSVEVWLDEALTAGLRALSQRHGTTLYMTMMSGWALLLSRLSGQDEVVIGSPVANRMSAEVETLIGLFVNTLAVRIEVAAAPDIEALLAQVRERTLAAQAHQDLPFEQVVEITRPLRSLAHSPLFQTLLTWQNSERAEGVLGNLKLEGLNEPSHFAKFDLSLSLGEVRDGISGTLEYATALFDEATIQRYAGYFIRVLQAMVADDQAQLEQVRLINDAEREHLLFDLNATQVDYHLEQTLHGMFEAQVERTPDAVAVIAGEYQLTYRELDRRANQLAHHLRRQGVVPDARVAICVERSLDMVIGLLGILKAGGAYVPLDPAYPSERIAYMLQDSAPAAVLVQGATRGLLGDVAVPLIDLDVNAWQDLPVTRPDQSELNARHLAYVIYTSG
;
A
#
# COMPACT_ATOMS: atom_id res chain seq x y z
N TYR A 1 -40.32 16.98 25.16
CA TYR A 1 -39.28 15.96 25.08
C TYR A 1 -39.43 14.87 26.14
N GLY A 2 -39.77 15.22 27.38
CA GLY A 2 -40.02 14.25 28.44
C GLY A 2 -41.07 13.20 28.07
N ASP A 3 -42.17 13.63 27.50
CA ASP A 3 -43.23 12.74 27.04
C ASP A 3 -42.75 11.77 25.93
N PHE A 4 -41.92 12.27 24.98
CA PHE A 4 -41.29 11.44 23.98
C PHE A 4 -40.37 10.38 24.61
N ALA A 5 -39.55 10.77 25.58
CA ALA A 5 -38.64 9.85 26.26
C ALA A 5 -39.40 8.75 27.05
N VAL A 6 -40.55 9.07 27.63
CA VAL A 6 -41.43 8.09 28.30
C VAL A 6 -42.05 7.15 27.25
N TRP A 7 -42.58 7.71 26.15
CA TRP A 7 -43.16 6.95 25.06
C TRP A 7 -42.13 6.02 24.41
N GLN A 8 -40.91 6.52 24.13
CA GLN A 8 -39.86 5.71 23.52
C GLN A 8 -39.47 4.49 24.37
N ARG A 9 -39.39 4.66 25.71
CA ARG A 9 -39.09 3.55 26.61
C ARG A 9 -40.21 2.50 26.63
N GLN A 10 -41.47 2.92 26.59
CA GLN A 10 -42.61 2.01 26.52
C GLN A 10 -42.75 1.34 25.14
N TRP A 11 -42.42 2.07 24.07
CA TRP A 11 -42.43 1.56 22.70
C TRP A 11 -41.35 0.48 22.47
N LEU A 12 -40.16 0.71 23.03
CA LEU A 12 -39.00 -0.20 22.88
C LEU A 12 -39.04 -1.30 23.97
N GLU A 13 -40.16 -1.99 24.09
CA GLU A 13 -40.35 -3.14 25.00
C GLU A 13 -40.93 -4.34 24.23
N GLY A 14 -40.86 -5.54 24.82
CA GLY A 14 -41.47 -6.75 24.29
C GLY A 14 -41.10 -7.10 22.88
N GLU A 15 -42.10 -7.31 22.04
CA GLU A 15 -41.89 -7.77 20.61
C GLU A 15 -41.21 -6.70 19.75
N VAL A 16 -41.43 -5.43 19.98
CA VAL A 16 -40.78 -4.35 19.22
C VAL A 16 -39.29 -4.38 19.48
N LEU A 17 -38.86 -4.40 20.72
CA LEU A 17 -37.43 -4.50 21.08
C LEU A 17 -36.80 -5.77 20.53
N ALA A 18 -37.49 -6.91 20.64
CA ALA A 18 -36.99 -8.18 20.13
C ALA A 18 -36.75 -8.14 18.59
N ARG A 19 -37.70 -7.60 17.83
CA ARG A 19 -37.61 -7.44 16.37
C ARG A 19 -36.47 -6.52 15.96
N GLN A 20 -36.40 -5.32 16.59
CA GLN A 20 -35.33 -4.34 16.33
C GLN A 20 -33.94 -4.93 16.65
N SER A 21 -33.82 -5.60 17.79
CA SER A 21 -32.56 -6.24 18.20
C SER A 21 -32.15 -7.38 17.29
N ALA A 22 -33.08 -8.23 16.87
CA ALA A 22 -32.82 -9.34 15.95
C ALA A 22 -32.29 -8.85 14.60
N TYR A 23 -32.89 -7.77 14.06
CA TYR A 23 -32.41 -7.16 12.82
C TYR A 23 -30.95 -6.71 12.95
N TRP A 24 -30.62 -5.92 13.95
CA TRP A 24 -29.27 -5.38 14.10
C TRP A 24 -28.23 -6.47 14.40
N GLN A 25 -28.58 -7.49 15.19
CA GLN A 25 -27.71 -8.66 15.38
C GLN A 25 -27.41 -9.37 14.07
N GLN A 26 -28.42 -9.61 13.23
CA GLN A 26 -28.25 -10.27 11.94
C GLN A 26 -27.51 -9.40 10.94
N ALA A 27 -27.83 -8.10 10.84
CA ALA A 27 -27.23 -7.19 9.87
C ALA A 27 -25.74 -6.96 10.13
N LEU A 28 -25.29 -7.01 11.39
CA LEU A 28 -23.92 -6.68 11.79
C LEU A 28 -23.10 -7.90 12.22
N VAL A 29 -23.67 -9.12 12.15
CA VAL A 29 -22.89 -10.34 12.47
C VAL A 29 -21.72 -10.50 11.50
N GLY A 30 -20.48 -10.66 12.05
CA GLY A 30 -19.27 -10.81 11.24
C GLY A 30 -18.78 -9.53 10.54
N ALA A 31 -19.41 -8.38 10.77
CA ALA A 31 -18.95 -7.11 10.21
C ALA A 31 -17.50 -6.80 10.67
N PRO A 32 -16.66 -6.20 9.80
CA PRO A 32 -15.30 -5.86 10.15
C PRO A 32 -15.25 -4.88 11.33
N ALA A 33 -14.40 -5.16 12.32
CA ALA A 33 -14.26 -4.32 13.50
C ALA A 33 -13.59 -2.97 13.20
N LEU A 34 -12.77 -2.92 12.15
CA LEU A 34 -12.01 -1.74 11.75
C LEU A 34 -11.97 -1.63 10.21
N LEU A 35 -12.22 -0.43 9.71
CA LEU A 35 -11.99 -0.08 8.32
C LEU A 35 -10.49 0.23 8.13
N MET A 36 -9.80 -0.59 7.32
CA MET A 36 -8.35 -0.55 7.11
C MET A 36 -7.95 0.45 6.03
N LEU A 37 -8.26 1.72 6.21
CA LEU A 37 -7.83 2.76 5.28
C LEU A 37 -6.29 2.93 5.28
N PRO A 38 -5.67 3.21 4.12
CA PRO A 38 -4.26 3.58 4.06
C PRO A 38 -4.07 4.96 4.71
N THR A 39 -3.46 4.97 5.89
CA THR A 39 -3.21 6.16 6.70
C THR A 39 -1.78 6.66 6.50
N ASP A 40 -1.57 7.97 6.59
CA ASP A 40 -0.23 8.59 6.51
C ASP A 40 0.58 8.36 7.80
N ARG A 41 -0.12 8.09 8.91
CA ARG A 41 0.47 7.85 10.24
C ARG A 41 -0.10 6.58 10.86
N ALA A 42 0.71 5.94 11.68
CA ALA A 42 0.25 4.80 12.47
C ALA A 42 -0.88 5.24 13.42
N ARG A 43 -1.95 4.44 13.52
CA ARG A 43 -3.06 4.69 14.42
C ARG A 43 -2.57 4.71 15.86
N PRO A 44 -2.86 5.77 16.65
CA PRO A 44 -2.48 5.84 18.05
C PRO A 44 -3.25 4.80 18.88
N ALA A 45 -2.65 4.36 20.00
CA ALA A 45 -3.28 3.39 20.90
C ALA A 45 -4.56 3.91 21.59
N GLN A 46 -4.69 5.21 21.70
CA GLN A 46 -5.90 5.91 22.15
C GLN A 46 -6.32 6.90 21.07
N GLN A 47 -7.61 6.94 20.75
CA GLN A 47 -8.16 7.83 19.74
C GLN A 47 -7.85 9.29 20.06
N ASP A 48 -7.27 9.99 19.09
CA ASP A 48 -7.08 11.44 19.10
C ASP A 48 -8.21 12.06 18.28
N PHE A 49 -8.87 13.05 18.85
CA PHE A 49 -10.01 13.74 18.24
C PHE A 49 -9.62 15.02 17.50
N SER A 50 -8.34 15.30 17.35
CA SER A 50 -7.88 16.41 16.53
C SER A 50 -8.29 16.20 15.09
N GLY A 51 -8.94 17.18 14.49
CA GLY A 51 -9.53 17.09 13.16
C GLY A 51 -9.21 18.28 12.28
N SER A 52 -9.48 18.12 11.01
CA SER A 52 -9.55 19.18 10.00
C SER A 52 -10.53 18.75 8.92
N SER A 53 -10.79 19.60 7.91
CA SER A 53 -11.70 19.29 6.84
C SER A 53 -11.24 19.87 5.51
N VAL A 54 -11.62 19.20 4.40
CA VAL A 54 -11.49 19.71 3.04
C VAL A 54 -12.88 19.89 2.43
N GLU A 55 -13.00 20.85 1.54
CA GLU A 55 -14.26 21.09 0.82
C GLU A 55 -14.47 20.03 -0.27
N VAL A 56 -15.73 19.62 -0.46
CA VAL A 56 -16.18 18.75 -1.54
C VAL A 56 -17.22 19.50 -2.34
N TRP A 57 -17.01 19.61 -3.65
CA TRP A 57 -17.90 20.30 -4.57
C TRP A 57 -18.21 19.40 -5.77
N LEU A 58 -19.50 19.18 -6.03
CA LEU A 58 -20.00 18.53 -7.23
C LEU A 58 -20.75 19.57 -8.06
N ASP A 59 -20.32 19.79 -9.28
CA ASP A 59 -20.90 20.79 -10.16
C ASP A 59 -22.34 20.44 -10.60
N GLU A 60 -22.99 21.37 -11.27
CA GLU A 60 -24.35 21.23 -11.75
C GLU A 60 -24.52 20.03 -12.72
N ALA A 61 -23.56 19.82 -13.61
CA ALA A 61 -23.61 18.75 -14.60
C ALA A 61 -23.58 17.36 -13.94
N LEU A 62 -22.63 17.14 -13.02
CA LEU A 62 -22.53 15.90 -12.26
C LEU A 62 -23.74 15.71 -11.36
N THR A 63 -24.22 16.76 -10.71
CA THR A 63 -25.42 16.73 -9.87
C THR A 63 -26.67 16.34 -10.65
N ALA A 64 -26.85 16.89 -11.85
CA ALA A 64 -27.96 16.51 -12.73
C ALA A 64 -27.86 15.04 -13.16
N GLY A 65 -26.65 14.56 -13.50
CA GLY A 65 -26.41 13.15 -13.80
C GLY A 65 -26.74 12.22 -12.64
N LEU A 66 -26.34 12.58 -11.41
CA LEU A 66 -26.62 11.82 -10.19
C LEU A 66 -28.12 11.79 -9.84
N ARG A 67 -28.84 12.89 -10.07
CA ARG A 67 -30.31 12.90 -9.93
C ARG A 67 -30.98 11.97 -10.95
N ALA A 68 -30.54 12.00 -12.20
CA ALA A 68 -31.08 11.11 -13.25
C ALA A 68 -30.77 9.63 -12.94
N LEU A 69 -29.56 9.32 -12.46
CA LEU A 69 -29.16 7.99 -12.01
C LEU A 69 -30.05 7.52 -10.84
N SER A 70 -30.23 8.37 -9.84
CA SER A 70 -31.08 8.07 -8.67
C SER A 70 -32.54 7.77 -9.08
N GLN A 71 -33.12 8.58 -9.98
CA GLN A 71 -34.48 8.36 -10.50
C GLN A 71 -34.60 7.04 -11.25
N ARG A 72 -33.60 6.70 -12.08
CA ARG A 72 -33.59 5.47 -12.88
C ARG A 72 -33.62 4.21 -12.02
N HIS A 73 -32.86 4.22 -10.91
CA HIS A 73 -32.75 3.07 -10.01
C HIS A 73 -33.66 3.16 -8.77
N GLY A 74 -34.55 4.16 -8.70
CA GLY A 74 -35.46 4.35 -7.57
C GLY A 74 -34.75 4.57 -6.24
N THR A 75 -33.56 5.18 -6.26
CA THR A 75 -32.78 5.58 -5.10
C THR A 75 -32.97 7.06 -4.78
N THR A 76 -32.65 7.47 -3.56
CA THR A 76 -32.47 8.89 -3.21
C THR A 76 -31.04 9.33 -3.54
N LEU A 77 -30.79 10.64 -3.67
CA LEU A 77 -29.42 11.17 -3.80
C LEU A 77 -28.52 10.70 -2.65
N TYR A 78 -29.04 10.68 -1.43
CA TYR A 78 -28.32 10.13 -0.28
C TYR A 78 -27.87 8.68 -0.51
N MET A 79 -28.75 7.79 -1.01
CA MET A 79 -28.40 6.39 -1.29
C MET A 79 -27.38 6.29 -2.41
N THR A 80 -27.45 7.14 -3.43
CA THR A 80 -26.47 7.22 -4.52
C THR A 80 -25.12 7.69 -4.00
N MET A 81 -25.07 8.71 -3.12
CA MET A 81 -23.83 9.12 -2.44
C MET A 81 -23.26 8.02 -1.56
N MET A 82 -24.11 7.32 -0.81
CA MET A 82 -23.72 6.17 0.02
C MET A 82 -23.08 5.06 -0.81
N SER A 83 -23.62 4.77 -2.00
CA SER A 83 -23.07 3.78 -2.92
C SER A 83 -21.66 4.17 -3.40
N GLY A 84 -21.49 5.42 -3.84
CA GLY A 84 -20.18 5.93 -4.26
C GLY A 84 -19.17 5.96 -3.11
N TRP A 85 -19.61 6.34 -1.90
CA TRP A 85 -18.76 6.37 -0.72
C TRP A 85 -18.35 4.96 -0.30
N ALA A 86 -19.27 3.99 -0.29
CA ALA A 86 -18.98 2.60 0.02
C ALA A 86 -17.99 1.99 -0.98
N LEU A 87 -18.16 2.24 -2.27
CA LEU A 87 -17.24 1.78 -3.31
C LEU A 87 -15.83 2.36 -3.11
N LEU A 88 -15.72 3.66 -2.86
CA LEU A 88 -14.44 4.29 -2.58
C LEU A 88 -13.76 3.68 -1.34
N LEU A 89 -14.48 3.55 -0.24
CA LEU A 89 -13.93 3.01 1.01
C LEU A 89 -13.47 1.56 0.85
N SER A 90 -14.24 0.72 0.18
CA SER A 90 -13.86 -0.66 -0.13
C SER A 90 -12.59 -0.72 -0.99
N ARG A 91 -12.49 0.11 -2.03
CA ARG A 91 -11.31 0.17 -2.91
C ARG A 91 -10.06 0.68 -2.20
N LEU A 92 -10.19 1.66 -1.28
CA LEU A 92 -9.07 2.19 -0.50
C LEU A 92 -8.61 1.21 0.58
N SER A 93 -9.54 0.57 1.27
CA SER A 93 -9.21 -0.37 2.35
C SER A 93 -8.83 -1.77 1.87
N GLY A 94 -9.18 -2.13 0.63
CA GLY A 94 -9.06 -3.49 0.11
C GLY A 94 -10.03 -4.48 0.77
N GLN A 95 -11.08 -3.99 1.46
CA GLN A 95 -12.07 -4.81 2.14
C GLN A 95 -13.31 -5.02 1.26
N ASP A 96 -13.85 -6.22 1.29
CA ASP A 96 -15.03 -6.63 0.50
C ASP A 96 -16.31 -5.96 0.96
N GLU A 97 -16.33 -5.46 2.19
CA GLU A 97 -17.47 -4.83 2.84
C GLU A 97 -17.06 -3.68 3.73
N VAL A 98 -17.98 -2.73 3.90
CA VAL A 98 -17.79 -1.55 4.73
C VAL A 98 -19.00 -1.29 5.61
N VAL A 99 -18.77 -0.76 6.82
CA VAL A 99 -19.85 -0.27 7.68
C VAL A 99 -19.75 1.25 7.75
N ILE A 100 -20.83 1.93 7.39
CA ILE A 100 -20.90 3.39 7.35
C ILE A 100 -21.93 3.86 8.36
N GLY A 101 -21.51 4.75 9.26
CA GLY A 101 -22.43 5.44 10.16
C GLY A 101 -23.28 6.45 9.40
N SER A 102 -24.57 6.51 9.69
CA SER A 102 -25.47 7.49 9.11
C SER A 102 -26.42 8.05 10.16
N PRO A 103 -26.38 9.35 10.46
CA PRO A 103 -27.31 9.96 11.37
C PRO A 103 -28.69 10.08 10.73
N VAL A 104 -29.72 9.86 11.55
CA VAL A 104 -31.13 10.06 11.20
C VAL A 104 -31.79 11.00 12.19
N ALA A 105 -32.69 11.84 11.71
CA ALA A 105 -33.37 12.82 12.58
C ALA A 105 -34.27 12.14 13.61
N ASN A 106 -34.75 10.92 13.32
CA ASN A 106 -35.63 10.11 14.18
C ASN A 106 -36.88 10.86 14.65
N ARG A 107 -37.43 11.74 13.78
CA ARG A 107 -38.67 12.52 14.03
C ARG A 107 -39.79 11.93 13.15
N MET A 108 -40.39 10.84 13.66
CA MET A 108 -41.32 9.99 12.90
C MET A 108 -42.77 10.50 12.90
N SER A 109 -43.10 11.53 13.73
CA SER A 109 -44.42 12.08 13.74
C SER A 109 -44.39 13.62 13.77
N ALA A 110 -45.43 14.24 13.23
CA ALA A 110 -45.53 15.70 13.17
C ALA A 110 -45.48 16.38 14.57
N GLU A 111 -45.92 15.68 15.60
CA GLU A 111 -45.93 16.19 17.00
C GLU A 111 -44.51 16.40 17.55
N VAL A 112 -43.50 15.65 17.03
CA VAL A 112 -42.11 15.77 17.49
C VAL A 112 -41.24 16.66 16.59
N GLU A 113 -41.74 17.06 15.42
CA GLU A 113 -40.95 17.88 14.47
C GLU A 113 -40.51 19.21 15.05
N THR A 114 -41.42 19.90 15.81
CA THR A 114 -41.19 21.23 16.39
C THR A 114 -40.55 21.18 17.77
N LEU A 115 -40.37 20.00 18.36
CA LEU A 115 -39.83 19.88 19.71
C LEU A 115 -38.33 20.09 19.73
N ILE A 116 -37.82 20.80 20.71
CA ILE A 116 -36.39 20.90 21.01
C ILE A 116 -35.99 19.71 21.90
N GLY A 117 -34.97 18.96 21.43
CA GLY A 117 -34.46 17.81 22.18
C GLY A 117 -33.51 16.93 21.30
N LEU A 118 -32.90 15.96 21.95
CA LEU A 118 -31.99 14.99 21.29
C LEU A 118 -32.82 13.82 20.70
N PHE A 119 -33.21 13.92 19.45
CA PHE A 119 -33.93 12.88 18.72
C PHE A 119 -33.01 12.07 17.80
N VAL A 120 -31.88 12.66 17.38
CA VAL A 120 -30.93 12.05 16.42
C VAL A 120 -30.48 10.69 16.92
N ASN A 121 -30.57 9.71 16.05
CA ASN A 121 -29.94 8.39 16.20
C ASN A 121 -28.93 8.17 15.08
N THR A 122 -28.05 7.18 15.25
CA THR A 122 -27.05 6.81 14.22
C THR A 122 -27.26 5.36 13.82
N LEU A 123 -27.37 5.13 12.53
CA LEU A 123 -27.52 3.80 11.93
C LEU A 123 -26.16 3.29 11.44
N ALA A 124 -25.84 2.03 11.69
CA ALA A 124 -24.68 1.34 11.15
C ALA A 124 -25.06 0.58 9.89
N VAL A 125 -24.88 1.20 8.72
CA VAL A 125 -25.27 0.60 7.44
C VAL A 125 -24.10 -0.22 6.88
N ARG A 126 -24.26 -1.55 6.82
CA ARG A 126 -23.27 -2.47 6.25
C ARG A 126 -23.55 -2.68 4.78
N ILE A 127 -22.54 -2.47 3.94
CA ILE A 127 -22.58 -2.64 2.49
C ILE A 127 -21.52 -3.67 2.10
N GLU A 128 -21.96 -4.75 1.47
CA GLU A 128 -21.14 -5.83 0.94
C GLU A 128 -20.76 -5.53 -0.52
N VAL A 129 -19.75 -4.68 -0.73
CA VAL A 129 -19.38 -4.14 -2.05
C VAL A 129 -18.97 -5.25 -3.01
N ALA A 130 -18.20 -6.23 -2.56
CA ALA A 130 -17.78 -7.35 -3.41
C ALA A 130 -18.92 -8.28 -3.84
N ALA A 131 -20.09 -8.22 -3.19
CA ALA A 131 -21.27 -8.97 -3.61
C ALA A 131 -22.01 -8.35 -4.81
N ALA A 132 -21.69 -7.08 -5.15
CA ALA A 132 -22.28 -6.38 -6.27
C ALA A 132 -21.32 -6.46 -7.49
N PRO A 133 -21.74 -7.02 -8.64
CA PRO A 133 -20.89 -7.11 -9.82
C PRO A 133 -20.70 -5.76 -10.53
N ASP A 134 -21.69 -4.87 -10.44
CA ASP A 134 -21.75 -3.60 -11.14
C ASP A 134 -22.39 -2.50 -10.29
N ILE A 135 -22.45 -1.30 -10.83
CA ILE A 135 -22.99 -0.11 -10.16
C ILE A 135 -24.49 -0.25 -9.90
N GLU A 136 -25.27 -0.82 -10.84
CA GLU A 136 -26.70 -1.04 -10.67
C GLU A 136 -26.99 -1.94 -9.46
N ALA A 137 -26.29 -3.08 -9.37
CA ALA A 137 -26.44 -4.01 -8.25
C ALA A 137 -26.04 -3.36 -6.91
N LEU A 138 -24.98 -2.53 -6.90
CA LEU A 138 -24.59 -1.78 -5.71
C LEU A 138 -25.66 -0.78 -5.27
N LEU A 139 -26.23 -0.03 -6.21
CA LEU A 139 -27.33 0.91 -5.93
C LEU A 139 -28.56 0.19 -5.35
N ALA A 140 -28.92 -0.96 -5.93
CA ALA A 140 -30.02 -1.79 -5.45
C ALA A 140 -29.77 -2.31 -4.02
N GLN A 141 -28.56 -2.80 -3.76
CA GLN A 141 -28.17 -3.28 -2.43
C GLN A 141 -28.19 -2.16 -1.39
N VAL A 142 -27.60 -0.99 -1.71
CA VAL A 142 -27.58 0.16 -0.79
C VAL A 142 -29.00 0.64 -0.50
N ARG A 143 -29.88 0.67 -1.50
CA ARG A 143 -31.29 0.99 -1.30
C ARG A 143 -31.96 0.02 -0.32
N GLU A 144 -31.80 -1.27 -0.51
CA GLU A 144 -32.36 -2.31 0.36
C GLU A 144 -31.86 -2.15 1.79
N ARG A 145 -30.52 -2.10 1.98
CA ARG A 145 -29.88 -1.99 3.29
C ARG A 145 -30.27 -0.71 4.02
N THR A 146 -30.34 0.41 3.30
CA THR A 146 -30.74 1.71 3.88
C THR A 146 -32.18 1.70 4.36
N LEU A 147 -33.11 1.22 3.54
CA LEU A 147 -34.54 1.13 3.91
C LEU A 147 -34.76 0.17 5.09
N ALA A 148 -34.07 -0.96 5.09
CA ALA A 148 -34.13 -1.90 6.22
C ALA A 148 -33.57 -1.29 7.51
N ALA A 149 -32.46 -0.57 7.46
CA ALA A 149 -31.90 0.13 8.60
C ALA A 149 -32.85 1.22 9.13
N GLN A 150 -33.47 2.00 8.23
CA GLN A 150 -34.46 3.02 8.59
C GLN A 150 -35.73 2.42 9.24
N ALA A 151 -36.19 1.26 8.77
CA ALA A 151 -37.31 0.55 9.40
C ALA A 151 -37.01 0.08 10.85
N HIS A 152 -35.72 0.06 11.22
CA HIS A 152 -35.26 -0.36 12.54
C HIS A 152 -34.47 0.76 13.29
N GLN A 153 -34.79 2.03 12.97
CA GLN A 153 -34.07 3.19 13.54
C GLN A 153 -34.46 3.56 14.97
N ASP A 154 -35.49 2.92 15.53
CA ASP A 154 -35.96 3.24 16.89
C ASP A 154 -34.96 2.81 17.99
N LEU A 155 -34.20 1.74 17.71
CA LEU A 155 -33.23 1.22 18.67
C LEU A 155 -32.02 2.17 18.77
N PRO A 156 -31.71 2.76 19.94
CA PRO A 156 -30.56 3.64 20.11
C PRO A 156 -29.25 2.94 19.75
N PHE A 157 -28.30 3.69 19.14
CA PHE A 157 -27.02 3.16 18.69
C PHE A 157 -26.23 2.47 19.81
N GLU A 158 -26.29 3.01 21.02
CA GLU A 158 -25.62 2.42 22.19
C GLU A 158 -26.14 1.01 22.49
N GLN A 159 -27.46 0.79 22.33
CA GLN A 159 -28.04 -0.55 22.48
C GLN A 159 -27.65 -1.47 21.33
N VAL A 160 -27.52 -0.95 20.10
CA VAL A 160 -26.98 -1.73 18.97
C VAL A 160 -25.56 -2.21 19.30
N VAL A 161 -24.70 -1.35 19.84
CA VAL A 161 -23.34 -1.73 20.29
C VAL A 161 -23.38 -2.78 21.40
N GLU A 162 -24.33 -2.66 22.35
CA GLU A 162 -24.48 -3.64 23.43
C GLU A 162 -24.88 -5.04 22.95
N ILE A 163 -25.85 -5.12 22.03
CA ILE A 163 -26.37 -6.41 21.54
C ILE A 163 -25.43 -7.08 20.56
N THR A 164 -24.70 -6.33 19.73
CA THR A 164 -23.76 -6.86 18.76
C THR A 164 -22.40 -7.21 19.35
N ARG A 165 -22.05 -6.63 20.50
CA ARG A 165 -20.80 -6.84 21.25
C ARG A 165 -19.54 -6.81 20.39
N PRO A 166 -19.31 -5.74 19.61
CA PRO A 166 -18.11 -5.63 18.81
C PRO A 166 -16.86 -5.62 19.70
N LEU A 167 -15.71 -5.96 19.13
CA LEU A 167 -14.42 -5.79 19.80
C LEU A 167 -14.25 -4.32 20.21
N ARG A 168 -14.05 -4.07 21.50
CA ARG A 168 -13.82 -2.73 22.01
C ARG A 168 -12.36 -2.34 21.88
N SER A 169 -12.12 -1.15 21.39
CA SER A 169 -10.81 -0.54 21.26
C SER A 169 -10.83 0.88 21.82
N LEU A 170 -9.72 1.32 22.38
CA LEU A 170 -9.53 2.74 22.70
C LEU A 170 -9.03 3.56 21.50
N ALA A 171 -8.57 2.87 20.45
CA ALA A 171 -7.98 3.48 19.28
C ALA A 171 -8.99 3.89 18.20
N HIS A 172 -10.23 3.39 18.26
CA HIS A 172 -11.26 3.69 17.26
C HIS A 172 -12.68 3.44 17.81
N SER A 173 -13.67 4.06 17.16
CA SER A 173 -15.09 3.84 17.45
C SER A 173 -15.52 2.41 17.12
N PRO A 174 -16.47 1.82 17.87
CA PRO A 174 -17.03 0.51 17.57
C PRO A 174 -17.90 0.56 16.31
N LEU A 175 -18.00 -0.58 15.59
CA LEU A 175 -18.83 -0.83 14.42
C LEU A 175 -18.41 -0.08 13.15
N PHE A 176 -18.15 1.23 13.22
CA PHE A 176 -17.72 2.01 12.06
C PHE A 176 -16.78 3.14 12.46
N GLN A 177 -15.90 3.55 11.51
CA GLN A 177 -14.95 4.65 11.68
C GLN A 177 -15.18 5.74 10.62
N THR A 178 -16.23 5.61 9.83
CA THR A 178 -16.62 6.60 8.82
C THR A 178 -18.09 6.93 8.93
N LEU A 179 -18.43 8.20 8.67
CA LEU A 179 -19.79 8.73 8.71
C LEU A 179 -20.16 9.34 7.36
N LEU A 180 -21.43 9.16 6.95
CA LEU A 180 -22.01 9.92 5.85
C LEU A 180 -23.25 10.67 6.37
N THR A 181 -23.24 11.98 6.21
CA THR A 181 -24.34 12.86 6.58
C THR A 181 -24.89 13.54 5.32
N TRP A 182 -26.22 13.54 5.19
CA TRP A 182 -26.92 14.30 4.16
C TRP A 182 -27.70 15.44 4.79
N GLN A 183 -27.35 16.68 4.44
CA GLN A 183 -28.02 17.88 4.95
C GLN A 183 -29.18 18.28 4.05
N ASN A 184 -30.40 18.15 4.55
CA ASN A 184 -31.61 18.57 3.86
C ASN A 184 -32.03 20.02 4.21
N SER A 185 -31.30 20.69 5.09
CA SER A 185 -31.62 22.06 5.47
C SER A 185 -31.16 23.02 4.38
N GLU A 186 -32.09 23.69 3.73
CA GLU A 186 -31.77 24.94 3.05
C GLU A 186 -30.98 25.81 4.02
N ARG A 187 -29.75 26.21 3.62
CA ARG A 187 -29.04 27.26 4.36
C ARG A 187 -29.98 28.43 4.40
N ALA A 188 -30.60 28.67 5.55
CA ALA A 188 -31.43 29.82 5.72
C ALA A 188 -30.55 31.05 5.47
N GLU A 189 -30.68 31.68 4.32
CA GLU A 189 -30.29 33.06 4.16
C GLU A 189 -31.20 33.84 5.10
N GLY A 190 -30.74 33.93 6.35
CA GLY A 190 -31.53 34.54 7.40
C GLY A 190 -31.48 36.04 7.27
N VAL A 191 -32.61 36.64 6.95
CA VAL A 191 -32.78 38.08 7.14
C VAL A 191 -33.43 38.29 8.53
N LEU A 192 -32.64 38.79 9.47
CA LEU A 192 -33.18 39.19 10.77
C LEU A 192 -33.41 40.71 10.75
N GLY A 193 -34.63 41.12 10.39
CA GLY A 193 -34.93 42.55 10.16
C GLY A 193 -34.14 43.11 8.98
N ASN A 194 -33.24 44.06 9.23
CA ASN A 194 -32.35 44.67 8.23
C ASN A 194 -30.95 44.02 8.18
N LEU A 195 -30.70 42.96 8.93
CA LEU A 195 -29.39 42.31 9.02
C LEU A 195 -29.38 41.11 8.05
N LYS A 196 -28.32 41.04 7.27
CA LYS A 196 -27.98 39.85 6.45
C LYS A 196 -27.14 38.90 7.30
N LEU A 197 -27.61 37.67 7.45
CA LEU A 197 -26.87 36.61 8.14
C LEU A 197 -25.98 35.89 7.12
N GLU A 198 -24.67 35.91 7.31
CA GLU A 198 -23.70 35.13 6.54
C GLU A 198 -23.09 34.08 7.46
N GLY A 199 -23.09 32.83 6.99
CA GLY A 199 -22.40 31.74 7.71
C GLY A 199 -20.89 31.89 7.57
N LEU A 200 -20.17 31.93 8.68
CA LEU A 200 -18.71 31.79 8.68
C LEU A 200 -18.36 30.30 8.68
N ASN A 201 -17.70 29.84 7.64
CA ASN A 201 -17.15 28.49 7.61
C ASN A 201 -15.81 28.49 8.36
N GLU A 202 -15.82 28.20 9.64
CA GLU A 202 -14.59 27.89 10.36
C GLU A 202 -14.28 26.40 10.21
N PRO A 203 -13.04 26.02 9.88
CA PRO A 203 -12.65 24.61 9.83
C PRO A 203 -12.88 23.96 11.20
N SER A 204 -13.54 22.80 11.21
CA SER A 204 -13.64 22.01 12.43
C SER A 204 -12.24 21.53 12.85
N HIS A 205 -11.86 21.78 14.10
CA HIS A 205 -10.62 21.25 14.67
C HIS A 205 -10.84 19.93 15.42
N PHE A 206 -12.01 19.32 15.26
CA PHE A 206 -12.41 18.10 15.94
C PHE A 206 -12.96 17.09 14.95
N ALA A 207 -12.49 15.84 15.01
CA ALA A 207 -12.98 14.71 14.24
C ALA A 207 -13.35 13.55 15.17
N LYS A 208 -14.63 13.19 15.20
CA LYS A 208 -15.13 12.07 16.00
C LYS A 208 -14.79 10.72 15.37
N PHE A 209 -14.68 10.67 14.07
CA PHE A 209 -14.40 9.47 13.27
C PHE A 209 -13.14 9.67 12.42
N ASP A 210 -12.65 8.61 11.83
CA ASP A 210 -11.50 8.70 10.94
C ASP A 210 -11.80 9.62 9.73
N LEU A 211 -13.00 9.44 9.15
CA LEU A 211 -13.54 10.25 8.07
C LEU A 211 -15.03 10.53 8.28
N SER A 212 -15.47 11.77 8.06
CA SER A 212 -16.89 12.14 8.03
C SER A 212 -17.21 12.94 6.80
N LEU A 213 -18.00 12.36 5.88
CA LEU A 213 -18.44 13.02 4.67
C LEU A 213 -19.82 13.68 4.93
N SER A 214 -19.90 14.99 4.85
CA SER A 214 -21.13 15.76 5.00
C SER A 214 -21.45 16.47 3.69
N LEU A 215 -22.60 16.15 3.08
CA LEU A 215 -23.02 16.69 1.80
C LEU A 215 -24.44 17.24 1.86
N GLY A 216 -24.74 18.22 1.02
CA GLY A 216 -26.08 18.76 0.86
C GLY A 216 -26.27 19.43 -0.49
N GLU A 217 -27.52 19.49 -0.95
CA GLU A 217 -27.85 20.21 -2.17
C GLU A 217 -27.77 21.72 -1.96
N VAL A 218 -27.19 22.40 -2.93
CA VAL A 218 -27.15 23.85 -3.04
C VAL A 218 -27.65 24.27 -4.42
N ARG A 219 -27.83 25.60 -4.64
CA ARG A 219 -28.42 26.10 -5.89
C ARG A 219 -27.78 25.50 -7.15
N ASP A 220 -26.46 25.45 -7.20
CA ASP A 220 -25.68 25.13 -8.40
C ASP A 220 -24.98 23.76 -8.31
N GLY A 221 -25.42 22.86 -7.40
CA GLY A 221 -24.81 21.55 -7.27
C GLY A 221 -24.99 20.88 -5.90
N ILE A 222 -24.02 20.09 -5.53
CA ILE A 222 -23.90 19.50 -4.19
C ILE A 222 -22.61 20.00 -3.57
N SER A 223 -22.67 20.52 -2.36
CA SER A 223 -21.50 20.94 -1.59
C SER A 223 -21.45 20.30 -0.23
N GLY A 224 -20.26 20.25 0.32
CA GLY A 224 -20.05 19.76 1.68
C GLY A 224 -18.60 19.70 2.07
N THR A 225 -18.31 18.90 3.09
CA THR A 225 -16.98 18.76 3.66
C THR A 225 -16.66 17.31 3.91
N LEU A 226 -15.38 16.95 3.73
CA LEU A 226 -14.79 15.71 4.21
C LEU A 226 -13.91 16.05 5.42
N GLU A 227 -14.46 15.81 6.62
CA GLU A 227 -13.75 15.94 7.90
C GLU A 227 -12.88 14.69 8.13
N TYR A 228 -11.71 14.87 8.73
CA TYR A 228 -10.76 13.78 8.94
C TYR A 228 -9.95 13.94 10.23
N ALA A 229 -9.52 12.81 10.79
CA ALA A 229 -8.62 12.76 11.95
C ALA A 229 -7.18 13.10 11.52
N THR A 230 -6.64 14.24 11.98
CA THR A 230 -5.28 14.70 11.64
C THR A 230 -4.18 13.81 12.24
N ALA A 231 -4.51 13.01 13.26
CA ALA A 231 -3.63 11.98 13.79
C ALA A 231 -3.39 10.82 12.79
N LEU A 232 -4.25 10.65 11.77
CA LEU A 232 -4.17 9.56 10.80
C LEU A 232 -3.79 10.05 9.41
N PHE A 233 -4.26 11.23 8.99
CA PHE A 233 -4.19 11.69 7.62
C PHE A 233 -3.58 13.08 7.50
N ASP A 234 -2.87 13.29 6.38
CA ASP A 234 -2.47 14.60 5.88
C ASP A 234 -3.57 15.18 4.99
N GLU A 235 -3.67 16.50 4.95
CA GLU A 235 -4.64 17.22 4.11
C GLU A 235 -4.54 16.81 2.63
N ALA A 236 -3.31 16.67 2.10
CA ALA A 236 -3.08 16.26 0.72
C ALA A 236 -3.65 14.87 0.39
N THR A 237 -3.63 13.94 1.35
CA THR A 237 -4.25 12.61 1.21
C THR A 237 -5.76 12.72 1.15
N ILE A 238 -6.35 13.55 1.99
CA ILE A 238 -7.82 13.75 2.01
C ILE A 238 -8.30 14.51 0.78
N GLN A 239 -7.53 15.47 0.26
CA GLN A 239 -7.82 16.12 -1.02
C GLN A 239 -7.82 15.10 -2.17
N ARG A 240 -6.88 14.13 -2.19
CA ARG A 240 -6.90 13.02 -3.16
C ARG A 240 -8.14 12.13 -2.98
N TYR A 241 -8.52 11.77 -1.74
CA TYR A 241 -9.71 10.97 -1.46
C TYR A 241 -11.00 11.66 -1.92
N ALA A 242 -11.13 12.96 -1.69
CA ALA A 242 -12.23 13.77 -2.23
C ALA A 242 -12.26 13.73 -3.76
N GLY A 243 -11.10 13.86 -4.42
CA GLY A 243 -10.97 13.72 -5.86
C GLY A 243 -11.35 12.32 -6.37
N TYR A 244 -10.98 11.27 -5.66
CA TYR A 244 -11.35 9.90 -5.98
C TYR A 244 -12.85 9.67 -5.84
N PHE A 245 -13.47 10.23 -4.80
CA PHE A 245 -14.92 10.18 -4.62
C PHE A 245 -15.67 10.81 -5.80
N ILE A 246 -15.25 11.99 -6.24
CA ILE A 246 -15.83 12.66 -7.40
C ILE A 246 -15.70 11.78 -8.66
N ARG A 247 -14.56 11.14 -8.90
CA ARG A 247 -14.38 10.23 -10.05
C ARG A 247 -15.25 8.99 -9.98
N VAL A 248 -15.42 8.41 -8.78
CA VAL A 248 -16.37 7.31 -8.58
C VAL A 248 -17.78 7.75 -9.01
N LEU A 249 -18.24 8.92 -8.54
CA LEU A 249 -19.55 9.45 -8.90
C LEU A 249 -19.67 9.74 -10.41
N GLN A 250 -18.63 10.27 -11.04
CA GLN A 250 -18.57 10.47 -12.49
C GLN A 250 -18.68 9.15 -13.26
N ALA A 251 -17.97 8.10 -12.80
CA ALA A 251 -18.06 6.78 -13.40
C ALA A 251 -19.46 6.17 -13.26
N MET A 252 -20.09 6.32 -12.09
CA MET A 252 -21.47 5.85 -11.86
C MET A 252 -22.48 6.52 -12.79
N VAL A 253 -22.30 7.82 -13.08
CA VAL A 253 -23.16 8.57 -14.01
C VAL A 253 -22.91 8.19 -15.46
N ALA A 254 -21.64 7.92 -15.82
CA ALA A 254 -21.25 7.61 -17.20
C ALA A 254 -21.75 6.24 -17.67
N ASP A 255 -21.69 5.23 -16.80
CA ASP A 255 -22.10 3.85 -17.12
C ASP A 255 -22.51 3.10 -15.84
N ASP A 256 -23.81 2.93 -15.64
CA ASP A 256 -24.37 2.23 -14.48
C ASP A 256 -24.29 0.68 -14.57
N GLN A 257 -23.86 0.16 -15.72
CA GLN A 257 -23.56 -1.26 -15.94
C GLN A 257 -22.06 -1.56 -15.78
N ALA A 258 -21.24 -0.54 -15.52
CA ALA A 258 -19.80 -0.73 -15.35
C ALA A 258 -19.52 -1.65 -14.15
N GLN A 259 -18.61 -2.62 -14.36
CA GLN A 259 -18.15 -3.49 -13.28
C GLN A 259 -17.39 -2.64 -12.24
N LEU A 260 -17.65 -2.91 -10.96
CA LEU A 260 -17.04 -2.12 -9.87
C LEU A 260 -15.51 -2.13 -9.92
N GLU A 261 -14.90 -3.22 -10.34
CA GLU A 261 -13.45 -3.35 -10.48
C GLU A 261 -12.85 -2.42 -11.55
N GLN A 262 -13.63 -2.05 -12.56
CA GLN A 262 -13.21 -1.19 -13.69
C GLN A 262 -13.29 0.30 -13.36
N VAL A 263 -13.96 0.68 -12.27
CA VAL A 263 -14.05 2.07 -11.83
C VAL A 263 -12.65 2.57 -11.40
N ARG A 264 -12.12 3.54 -12.16
CA ARG A 264 -10.79 4.11 -11.91
C ARG A 264 -10.86 5.21 -10.86
N LEU A 265 -10.04 5.11 -9.81
CA LEU A 265 -9.93 6.14 -8.78
C LEU A 265 -8.96 7.26 -9.20
N ILE A 266 -7.84 6.91 -9.81
CA ILE A 266 -6.79 7.85 -10.21
C ILE A 266 -7.06 8.45 -11.59
N ASN A 267 -6.63 9.70 -11.81
CA ASN A 267 -6.68 10.35 -13.12
C ASN A 267 -5.49 9.92 -14.01
N ASP A 268 -5.53 10.34 -15.29
CA ASP A 268 -4.48 9.97 -16.24
C ASP A 268 -3.13 10.58 -15.86
N ALA A 269 -3.08 11.79 -15.31
CA ALA A 269 -1.83 12.43 -14.87
C ALA A 269 -1.21 11.68 -13.67
N GLU A 270 -2.03 11.28 -12.69
CA GLU A 270 -1.57 10.50 -11.54
C GLU A 270 -1.11 9.09 -11.98
N ARG A 271 -1.83 8.49 -12.93
CA ARG A 271 -1.44 7.20 -13.53
C ARG A 271 -0.11 7.32 -14.28
N GLU A 272 0.06 8.36 -15.07
CA GLU A 272 1.30 8.66 -15.80
C GLU A 272 2.46 8.80 -14.81
N HIS A 273 2.27 9.60 -13.77
CA HIS A 273 3.27 9.78 -12.72
C HIS A 273 3.69 8.46 -12.07
N LEU A 274 2.71 7.63 -11.66
CA LEU A 274 2.99 6.35 -10.99
C LEU A 274 3.66 5.32 -11.91
N LEU A 275 3.26 5.25 -13.20
CA LEU A 275 3.75 4.23 -14.13
C LEU A 275 5.05 4.63 -14.83
N PHE A 276 5.26 5.91 -15.10
CA PHE A 276 6.36 6.37 -15.94
C PHE A 276 7.33 7.27 -15.18
N ASP A 277 6.87 8.36 -14.52
CA ASP A 277 7.79 9.30 -13.87
C ASP A 277 8.55 8.66 -12.71
N LEU A 278 7.85 7.92 -11.82
CA LEU A 278 8.49 7.21 -10.71
C LEU A 278 9.37 6.03 -11.19
N ASN A 279 9.13 5.53 -12.40
CA ASN A 279 9.93 4.47 -13.01
C ASN A 279 10.97 5.00 -14.01
N ALA A 280 11.10 6.31 -14.17
CA ALA A 280 12.13 6.94 -14.99
C ALA A 280 13.51 6.82 -14.32
N THR A 281 13.92 5.58 -14.04
CA THR A 281 15.17 5.25 -13.36
C THR A 281 16.30 4.96 -14.34
N GLN A 282 16.08 5.18 -15.64
CA GLN A 282 17.10 4.96 -16.67
C GLN A 282 18.25 5.94 -16.44
N VAL A 283 19.42 5.39 -16.17
CA VAL A 283 20.69 6.12 -16.05
C VAL A 283 21.62 5.64 -17.13
N ASP A 284 22.31 6.56 -17.76
CA ASP A 284 23.34 6.22 -18.76
C ASP A 284 24.61 5.75 -18.03
N TYR A 285 24.76 4.43 -17.97
CA TYR A 285 25.95 3.79 -17.43
C TYR A 285 26.98 3.59 -18.55
N HIS A 286 28.27 3.62 -18.21
CA HIS A 286 29.36 3.29 -19.14
C HIS A 286 29.37 1.78 -19.46
N LEU A 287 28.39 1.32 -20.25
CA LEU A 287 28.14 -0.10 -20.56
C LEU A 287 29.29 -0.77 -21.33
N GLU A 288 30.23 0.00 -21.86
CA GLU A 288 31.41 -0.50 -22.56
C GLU A 288 32.57 -0.90 -21.62
N GLN A 289 32.44 -0.57 -20.33
CA GLN A 289 33.48 -0.88 -19.34
C GLN A 289 33.19 -2.20 -18.64
N THR A 290 34.27 -2.99 -18.43
CA THR A 290 34.20 -4.18 -17.58
C THR A 290 34.37 -3.82 -16.09
N LEU A 291 33.83 -4.63 -15.16
CA LEU A 291 33.95 -4.41 -13.72
C LEU A 291 35.42 -4.30 -13.26
N HIS A 292 36.26 -5.22 -13.73
CA HIS A 292 37.68 -5.16 -13.41
C HIS A 292 38.39 -3.98 -14.07
N GLY A 293 37.96 -3.53 -15.26
CA GLY A 293 38.47 -2.31 -15.91
C GLY A 293 38.17 -1.06 -15.09
N MET A 294 36.98 -0.96 -14.50
CA MET A 294 36.63 0.14 -13.58
C MET A 294 37.50 0.10 -12.31
N PHE A 295 37.75 -1.09 -11.76
CA PHE A 295 38.66 -1.29 -10.63
C PHE A 295 40.09 -0.87 -11.00
N GLU A 296 40.59 -1.28 -12.16
CA GLU A 296 41.93 -0.94 -12.67
C GLU A 296 42.11 0.57 -12.86
N ALA A 297 41.11 1.25 -13.37
CA ALA A 297 41.10 2.72 -13.45
C ALA A 297 41.19 3.37 -12.06
N GLN A 298 40.59 2.76 -11.03
CA GLN A 298 40.72 3.24 -9.66
C GLN A 298 42.12 2.96 -9.09
N VAL A 299 42.72 1.81 -9.39
CA VAL A 299 44.13 1.51 -9.04
C VAL A 299 45.07 2.57 -9.56
N GLU A 300 44.89 3.02 -10.81
CA GLU A 300 45.71 4.09 -11.41
C GLU A 300 45.53 5.44 -10.70
N ARG A 301 44.31 5.76 -10.29
CA ARG A 301 44.00 7.05 -9.62
C ARG A 301 44.51 7.12 -8.19
N THR A 302 44.37 6.03 -7.41
CA THR A 302 44.69 6.01 -5.97
C THR A 302 45.36 4.72 -5.53
N PRO A 303 46.56 4.40 -6.04
CA PRO A 303 47.20 3.08 -5.83
C PRO A 303 47.47 2.75 -4.37
N ASP A 304 47.81 3.74 -3.57
CA ASP A 304 48.24 3.57 -2.18
C ASP A 304 47.11 3.75 -1.16
N ALA A 305 45.89 4.05 -1.63
CA ALA A 305 44.71 4.09 -0.79
C ALA A 305 44.29 2.67 -0.40
N VAL A 306 43.68 2.53 0.79
CA VAL A 306 43.14 1.25 1.26
C VAL A 306 41.92 0.88 0.38
N ALA A 307 41.97 -0.32 -0.22
CA ALA A 307 40.91 -0.85 -1.08
C ALA A 307 39.99 -1.79 -0.31
N VAL A 308 40.49 -2.61 0.58
CA VAL A 308 39.71 -3.60 1.33
C VAL A 308 40.27 -3.80 2.72
N ILE A 309 39.38 -4.00 3.71
CA ILE A 309 39.69 -4.28 5.11
C ILE A 309 38.92 -5.54 5.53
N ALA A 310 39.63 -6.48 6.16
CA ALA A 310 39.06 -7.67 6.79
C ALA A 310 39.68 -7.91 8.16
N GLY A 311 38.98 -7.61 9.24
CA GLY A 311 39.49 -7.62 10.59
C GLY A 311 40.61 -6.60 10.77
N GLU A 312 41.78 -7.10 11.17
CA GLU A 312 43.00 -6.27 11.35
C GLU A 312 43.86 -6.17 10.07
N TYR A 313 43.50 -6.89 9.03
CA TYR A 313 44.24 -6.92 7.76
C TYR A 313 43.61 -5.96 6.76
N GLN A 314 44.49 -5.31 5.98
CA GLN A 314 44.05 -4.42 4.90
C GLN A 314 44.97 -4.56 3.70
N LEU A 315 44.43 -4.26 2.50
CA LEU A 315 45.19 -4.16 1.25
C LEU A 315 44.92 -2.80 0.60
N THR A 316 46.00 -2.23 0.04
CA THR A 316 45.87 -1.08 -0.88
C THR A 316 45.36 -1.53 -2.23
N TYR A 317 44.85 -0.58 -3.06
CA TYR A 317 44.43 -0.86 -4.43
C TYR A 317 45.56 -1.51 -5.24
N ARG A 318 46.76 -1.05 -5.10
CA ARG A 318 47.98 -1.61 -5.74
C ARG A 318 48.25 -3.07 -5.34
N GLU A 319 48.16 -3.38 -4.07
CA GLU A 319 48.43 -4.73 -3.56
C GLU A 319 47.35 -5.70 -3.98
N LEU A 320 46.08 -5.27 -3.91
CA LEU A 320 44.94 -6.08 -4.35
C LEU A 320 45.04 -6.35 -5.87
N ASP A 321 45.37 -5.34 -6.67
CA ASP A 321 45.54 -5.49 -8.13
C ASP A 321 46.65 -6.49 -8.45
N ARG A 322 47.82 -6.38 -7.81
CA ARG A 322 48.95 -7.31 -8.02
C ARG A 322 48.54 -8.75 -7.72
N ARG A 323 47.92 -9.03 -6.58
CA ARG A 323 47.50 -10.37 -6.20
C ARG A 323 46.43 -10.92 -7.13
N ALA A 324 45.45 -10.09 -7.53
CA ALA A 324 44.42 -10.47 -8.48
C ALA A 324 45.03 -10.77 -9.89
N ASN A 325 46.02 -10.00 -10.36
CA ASN A 325 46.71 -10.24 -11.60
C ASN A 325 47.45 -11.60 -11.59
N GLN A 326 48.17 -11.90 -10.53
CA GLN A 326 48.88 -13.17 -10.35
C GLN A 326 47.89 -14.36 -10.40
N LEU A 327 46.78 -14.29 -9.69
CA LEU A 327 45.73 -15.30 -9.69
C LEU A 327 45.10 -15.42 -11.10
N ALA A 328 44.86 -14.30 -11.79
CA ALA A 328 44.31 -14.29 -13.13
C ALA A 328 45.22 -15.00 -14.13
N HIS A 329 46.56 -14.78 -14.07
CA HIS A 329 47.51 -15.54 -14.88
C HIS A 329 47.50 -17.03 -14.57
N HIS A 330 47.33 -17.42 -13.32
CA HIS A 330 47.20 -18.82 -12.93
C HIS A 330 45.93 -19.45 -13.54
N LEU A 331 44.78 -18.78 -13.40
CA LEU A 331 43.51 -19.25 -13.94
C LEU A 331 43.54 -19.42 -15.48
N ARG A 332 44.17 -18.49 -16.19
CA ARG A 332 44.34 -18.61 -17.63
C ARG A 332 45.20 -19.81 -18.02
N ARG A 333 46.24 -20.15 -17.25
CA ARG A 333 47.03 -21.37 -17.43
C ARG A 333 46.22 -22.64 -17.19
N GLN A 334 45.16 -22.56 -16.37
CA GLN A 334 44.21 -23.66 -16.16
C GLN A 334 43.10 -23.72 -17.23
N GLY A 335 43.16 -22.87 -18.26
CA GLY A 335 42.21 -22.88 -19.37
C GLY A 335 41.01 -21.95 -19.22
N VAL A 336 41.04 -21.01 -18.25
CA VAL A 336 39.97 -20.00 -18.13
C VAL A 336 40.07 -19.02 -19.30
N VAL A 337 39.00 -18.90 -20.06
CA VAL A 337 38.80 -18.02 -21.23
C VAL A 337 37.53 -17.18 -21.01
N PRO A 338 37.24 -16.18 -21.87
CA PRO A 338 35.98 -15.42 -21.78
C PRO A 338 34.75 -16.34 -21.67
N ASP A 339 33.83 -15.99 -20.76
CA ASP A 339 32.63 -16.75 -20.39
C ASP A 339 32.85 -18.10 -19.68
N ALA A 340 34.11 -18.52 -19.46
CA ALA A 340 34.38 -19.71 -18.65
C ALA A 340 33.94 -19.44 -17.19
N ARG A 341 33.14 -20.35 -16.63
CA ARG A 341 32.66 -20.25 -15.25
C ARG A 341 33.75 -20.75 -14.30
N VAL A 342 34.00 -20.02 -13.24
CA VAL A 342 34.90 -20.42 -12.14
C VAL A 342 34.10 -20.31 -10.83
N ALA A 343 33.92 -21.44 -10.15
CA ALA A 343 33.24 -21.43 -8.87
C ALA A 343 34.17 -20.91 -7.78
N ILE A 344 33.58 -20.26 -6.76
CA ILE A 344 34.30 -19.75 -5.60
C ILE A 344 33.54 -20.13 -4.34
N CYS A 345 34.16 -20.97 -3.50
CA CYS A 345 33.62 -21.43 -2.23
C CYS A 345 34.61 -21.07 -1.11
N VAL A 346 34.49 -19.85 -0.60
CA VAL A 346 35.40 -19.29 0.39
C VAL A 346 34.63 -18.50 1.45
N GLU A 347 35.21 -18.36 2.62
CA GLU A 347 34.69 -17.46 3.64
C GLU A 347 34.95 -15.99 3.29
N ARG A 348 34.22 -15.08 3.95
CA ARG A 348 34.40 -13.63 3.77
C ARG A 348 35.79 -13.20 4.28
N SER A 349 36.68 -12.89 3.34
CA SER A 349 38.08 -12.60 3.61
C SER A 349 38.66 -11.69 2.51
N LEU A 350 39.93 -11.28 2.69
CA LEU A 350 40.68 -10.61 1.62
C LEU A 350 40.81 -11.51 0.37
N ASP A 351 40.97 -12.82 0.57
CA ASP A 351 41.14 -13.79 -0.51
C ASP A 351 39.86 -13.95 -1.35
N MET A 352 38.67 -13.78 -0.73
CA MET A 352 37.44 -13.73 -1.50
C MET A 352 37.46 -12.59 -2.54
N VAL A 353 37.90 -11.40 -2.16
CA VAL A 353 37.97 -10.25 -3.07
C VAL A 353 39.05 -10.45 -4.12
N ILE A 354 40.22 -11.00 -3.73
CA ILE A 354 41.28 -11.37 -4.67
C ILE A 354 40.77 -12.41 -5.67
N GLY A 355 40.02 -13.43 -5.18
CA GLY A 355 39.43 -14.48 -6.00
C GLY A 355 38.46 -13.92 -7.05
N LEU A 356 37.51 -13.09 -6.63
CA LEU A 356 36.51 -12.46 -7.51
C LEU A 356 37.19 -11.62 -8.60
N LEU A 357 38.13 -10.75 -8.22
CA LEU A 357 38.87 -9.91 -9.18
C LEU A 357 39.78 -10.77 -10.09
N GLY A 358 40.44 -11.78 -9.54
CA GLY A 358 41.26 -12.70 -10.31
C GLY A 358 40.49 -13.45 -11.40
N ILE A 359 39.29 -13.92 -11.09
CA ILE A 359 38.39 -14.56 -12.06
C ILE A 359 38.00 -13.58 -13.16
N LEU A 360 37.53 -12.39 -12.82
CA LEU A 360 37.12 -11.37 -13.79
C LEU A 360 38.30 -10.93 -14.69
N LYS A 361 39.50 -10.74 -14.10
CA LYS A 361 40.70 -10.39 -14.84
C LYS A 361 41.22 -11.52 -15.77
N ALA A 362 40.94 -12.77 -15.41
CA ALA A 362 41.22 -13.91 -16.29
C ALA A 362 40.25 -13.99 -17.49
N GLY A 363 39.13 -13.28 -17.46
CA GLY A 363 38.04 -13.33 -18.43
C GLY A 363 36.89 -14.24 -18.00
N GLY A 364 37.02 -14.92 -16.87
CA GLY A 364 35.98 -15.83 -16.38
C GLY A 364 34.81 -15.13 -15.68
N ALA A 365 33.70 -15.87 -15.56
CA ALA A 365 32.55 -15.51 -14.77
C ALA A 365 32.58 -16.24 -13.41
N TYR A 366 32.47 -15.54 -12.31
CA TYR A 366 32.46 -16.21 -11.01
C TYR A 366 31.09 -16.81 -10.66
N VAL A 367 31.10 -18.00 -10.04
CA VAL A 367 29.91 -18.67 -9.51
C VAL A 367 30.08 -18.78 -8.00
N PRO A 368 29.42 -17.91 -7.20
CA PRO A 368 29.57 -17.93 -5.76
C PRO A 368 28.85 -19.13 -5.15
N LEU A 369 29.54 -19.89 -4.31
CA LEU A 369 29.02 -21.00 -3.54
C LEU A 369 29.14 -20.63 -2.05
N ASP A 370 28.03 -20.43 -1.38
CA ASP A 370 28.02 -20.12 0.06
C ASP A 370 28.43 -21.38 0.85
N PRO A 371 29.51 -21.35 1.67
CA PRO A 371 29.92 -22.47 2.49
C PRO A 371 28.86 -22.97 3.47
N ALA A 372 27.88 -22.14 3.81
CA ALA A 372 26.76 -22.48 4.69
C ALA A 372 25.64 -23.28 3.99
N TYR A 373 25.68 -23.42 2.66
CA TYR A 373 24.70 -24.23 1.94
C TYR A 373 24.85 -25.74 2.23
N PRO A 374 23.74 -26.49 2.23
CA PRO A 374 23.80 -27.95 2.26
C PRO A 374 24.69 -28.49 1.15
N SER A 375 25.44 -29.55 1.42
CA SER A 375 26.35 -30.20 0.48
C SER A 375 25.68 -30.62 -0.83
N GLU A 376 24.43 -31.08 -0.77
CA GLU A 376 23.65 -31.46 -1.95
C GLU A 376 23.38 -30.24 -2.85
N ARG A 377 23.12 -29.07 -2.28
CA ARG A 377 22.95 -27.84 -3.04
C ARG A 377 24.24 -27.38 -3.71
N ILE A 378 25.35 -27.43 -2.99
CA ILE A 378 26.68 -27.13 -3.54
C ILE A 378 26.99 -28.07 -4.71
N ALA A 379 26.77 -29.37 -4.53
CA ALA A 379 26.99 -30.37 -5.57
C ALA A 379 26.12 -30.13 -6.81
N TYR A 380 24.85 -29.80 -6.62
CA TYR A 380 23.96 -29.41 -7.72
C TYR A 380 24.49 -28.18 -8.49
N MET A 381 24.86 -27.11 -7.77
CA MET A 381 25.37 -25.88 -8.39
C MET A 381 26.68 -26.11 -9.16
N LEU A 382 27.57 -26.97 -8.65
CA LEU A 382 28.80 -27.36 -9.34
C LEU A 382 28.51 -28.17 -10.59
N GLN A 383 27.59 -29.12 -10.55
CA GLN A 383 27.19 -29.94 -11.69
C GLN A 383 26.53 -29.09 -12.78
N ASP A 384 25.59 -28.23 -12.41
CA ASP A 384 24.80 -27.40 -13.35
C ASP A 384 25.67 -26.30 -13.96
N SER A 385 26.47 -25.60 -13.15
CA SER A 385 27.35 -24.54 -13.66
C SER A 385 28.57 -25.08 -14.43
N ALA A 386 28.94 -26.33 -14.24
CA ALA A 386 30.10 -26.98 -14.89
C ALA A 386 31.34 -26.07 -14.97
N PRO A 387 31.93 -25.64 -13.83
CA PRO A 387 33.00 -24.65 -13.81
C PRO A 387 34.31 -25.25 -14.32
N ALA A 388 35.16 -24.40 -14.94
CA ALA A 388 36.52 -24.81 -15.39
C ALA A 388 37.50 -25.03 -14.21
N ALA A 389 37.25 -24.37 -13.10
CA ALA A 389 38.02 -24.50 -11.85
C ALA A 389 37.16 -24.06 -10.65
N VAL A 390 37.57 -24.44 -9.41
CA VAL A 390 36.95 -24.00 -8.19
C VAL A 390 38.01 -23.38 -7.26
N LEU A 391 37.76 -22.13 -6.84
CA LEU A 391 38.57 -21.48 -5.79
C LEU A 391 38.03 -21.90 -4.43
N VAL A 392 38.94 -22.32 -3.54
CA VAL A 392 38.62 -22.80 -2.20
C VAL A 392 39.62 -22.25 -1.18
N GLN A 393 39.32 -22.43 0.10
CA GLN A 393 40.25 -22.30 1.22
C GLN A 393 40.34 -23.64 1.93
N GLY A 394 41.39 -23.88 2.73
CA GLY A 394 41.55 -25.13 3.49
C GLY A 394 40.29 -25.49 4.29
N ALA A 395 39.64 -24.49 4.89
CA ALA A 395 38.40 -24.67 5.66
C ALA A 395 37.20 -25.10 4.83
N THR A 396 37.10 -24.69 3.55
CA THR A 396 35.92 -24.91 2.71
C THR A 396 36.07 -26.07 1.73
N ARG A 397 37.31 -26.53 1.49
CA ARG A 397 37.64 -27.60 0.56
C ARG A 397 36.84 -28.89 0.76
N GLY A 398 36.64 -29.27 2.05
CA GLY A 398 35.92 -30.48 2.40
C GLY A 398 34.41 -30.47 2.11
N LEU A 399 33.83 -29.29 1.86
CA LEU A 399 32.39 -29.12 1.58
C LEU A 399 32.02 -29.54 0.17
N LEU A 400 32.99 -29.60 -0.78
CA LEU A 400 32.73 -29.81 -2.20
C LEU A 400 32.62 -31.30 -2.59
N GLY A 401 33.04 -32.23 -1.72
CA GLY A 401 33.11 -33.65 -2.07
C GLY A 401 34.13 -33.94 -3.18
N ASP A 402 33.91 -35.02 -3.92
CA ASP A 402 34.75 -35.40 -5.05
C ASP A 402 34.34 -34.60 -6.31
N VAL A 403 35.12 -33.57 -6.67
CA VAL A 403 34.93 -32.76 -7.88
C VAL A 403 36.00 -33.12 -8.91
N ALA A 404 35.57 -33.28 -10.15
CA ALA A 404 36.47 -33.66 -11.27
C ALA A 404 37.26 -32.48 -11.84
N VAL A 405 37.05 -31.24 -11.36
CA VAL A 405 37.68 -30.02 -11.85
C VAL A 405 38.81 -29.56 -10.93
N PRO A 406 39.82 -28.80 -11.41
CA PRO A 406 40.90 -28.28 -10.59
C PRO A 406 40.40 -27.49 -9.37
N LEU A 407 40.84 -27.88 -8.19
CA LEU A 407 40.66 -27.10 -6.94
C LEU A 407 41.89 -26.24 -6.71
N ILE A 408 41.68 -24.94 -6.65
CA ILE A 408 42.71 -23.92 -6.43
C ILE A 408 42.56 -23.39 -5.00
N ASP A 409 43.47 -23.74 -4.14
CA ASP A 409 43.44 -23.35 -2.74
C ASP A 409 44.11 -21.98 -2.56
N LEU A 410 43.31 -21.00 -2.15
CA LEU A 410 43.77 -19.62 -1.98
C LEU A 410 44.74 -19.43 -0.79
N ASP A 411 44.72 -20.32 0.21
CA ASP A 411 45.60 -20.25 1.36
C ASP A 411 47.05 -20.63 0.98
N VAL A 412 47.27 -21.40 -0.10
CA VAL A 412 48.60 -21.91 -0.51
C VAL A 412 49.38 -20.93 -1.39
N ASN A 413 48.72 -19.93 -2.03
CA ASN A 413 49.36 -18.91 -2.85
C ASN A 413 50.36 -19.45 -3.93
N ALA A 414 50.00 -20.55 -4.58
CA ALA A 414 50.91 -21.27 -5.55
C ALA A 414 51.24 -20.42 -6.78
N TRP A 415 50.67 -19.25 -6.95
CA TRP A 415 50.85 -18.35 -8.10
C TRP A 415 51.61 -17.06 -7.77
N GLN A 416 52.19 -16.93 -6.59
CA GLN A 416 52.89 -15.70 -6.14
C GLN A 416 54.07 -15.30 -7.07
N ASP A 417 54.64 -16.24 -7.78
CA ASP A 417 55.75 -16.01 -8.71
C ASP A 417 55.32 -15.65 -10.14
N LEU A 418 53.98 -15.59 -10.39
CA LEU A 418 53.45 -15.22 -11.68
C LEU A 418 53.49 -13.71 -11.91
N PRO A 419 53.38 -13.23 -13.16
CA PRO A 419 53.42 -11.80 -13.47
C PRO A 419 52.40 -11.00 -12.67
N VAL A 420 52.83 -9.87 -12.12
CA VAL A 420 51.96 -8.91 -11.43
C VAL A 420 51.28 -7.92 -12.39
N THR A 421 51.67 -7.95 -13.67
CA THR A 421 51.06 -7.13 -14.72
C THR A 421 49.72 -7.70 -15.13
N ARG A 422 48.86 -6.84 -15.67
CA ARG A 422 47.53 -7.23 -16.17
C ARG A 422 47.68 -8.33 -17.25
N PRO A 423 46.86 -9.37 -17.23
CA PRO A 423 46.75 -10.30 -18.36
C PRO A 423 46.29 -9.56 -19.62
N ASP A 424 46.64 -10.11 -20.80
CA ASP A 424 46.08 -9.60 -22.06
C ASP A 424 44.57 -9.81 -22.08
N GLN A 425 43.82 -8.75 -22.31
CA GLN A 425 42.36 -8.72 -22.28
C GLN A 425 41.77 -8.34 -23.66
N SER A 426 42.54 -8.42 -24.73
CA SER A 426 42.12 -7.97 -26.07
C SER A 426 40.85 -8.66 -26.59
N GLU A 427 40.53 -9.86 -26.11
CA GLU A 427 39.35 -10.63 -26.51
C GLU A 427 38.14 -10.36 -25.56
N LEU A 428 38.35 -9.65 -24.46
CA LEU A 428 37.34 -9.45 -23.44
C LEU A 428 36.62 -8.11 -23.60
N ASN A 429 35.29 -8.13 -23.53
CA ASN A 429 34.44 -6.94 -23.60
C ASN A 429 33.29 -7.01 -22.60
N ALA A 430 32.54 -5.92 -22.45
CA ALA A 430 31.47 -5.75 -21.47
C ALA A 430 30.24 -6.66 -21.71
N ARG A 431 30.18 -7.41 -22.79
CA ARG A 431 29.09 -8.37 -23.07
C ARG A 431 29.38 -9.78 -22.58
N HIS A 432 30.62 -10.07 -22.18
CA HIS A 432 30.94 -11.33 -21.54
C HIS A 432 30.41 -11.41 -20.14
N LEU A 433 30.15 -12.62 -19.67
CA LEU A 433 29.59 -12.87 -18.33
C LEU A 433 30.56 -12.39 -17.24
N ALA A 434 30.05 -11.68 -16.28
CA ALA A 434 30.79 -11.33 -15.07
C ALA A 434 30.56 -12.37 -13.96
N TYR A 435 29.33 -12.89 -13.83
CA TYR A 435 28.96 -13.86 -12.80
C TYR A 435 27.73 -14.69 -13.20
N VAL A 436 27.55 -15.80 -12.47
CA VAL A 436 26.34 -16.61 -12.48
C VAL A 436 25.90 -16.81 -11.04
N ILE A 437 24.71 -16.30 -10.67
CA ILE A 437 24.16 -16.39 -9.32
C ILE A 437 22.90 -17.25 -9.34
N TYR A 438 22.85 -18.23 -8.44
CA TYR A 438 21.67 -19.08 -8.22
C TYR A 438 20.76 -18.39 -7.18
N THR A 439 19.51 -18.16 -7.56
CA THR A 439 18.48 -17.60 -6.69
C THR A 439 17.50 -18.70 -6.25
N SER A 440 16.82 -18.49 -5.12
CA SER A 440 15.62 -19.26 -4.79
C SER A 440 14.53 -18.80 -5.75
N GLY A 441 14.24 -19.58 -6.77
CA GLY A 441 13.26 -19.30 -7.84
C GLY A 441 11.85 -19.01 -7.37
#